data_53fdc213163d41a7103b8e4e3853f64f
#
_entry.id   53fdc213163d41a7103b8e4e3853f64f
#
_cell.length_a   1.000
_cell.length_b   1.000
_cell.length_c   1.000
_cell.angle_alpha   90.00
_cell.angle_beta   90.00
_cell.angle_gamma   90.00
#
_symmetry.space_group_name_H-M   'P 1'
#
loop_
_entity.id
_entity.type
_entity.pdbx_description
1 polymer ?
#
loop_
_entity_poly.entity_id
_entity_poly.type
_entity_poly.pdbx_seq_one_letter_code
_entity_poly.pdbx_strand_id
1 'polypeptide(L)'
;MNGRFDTTITYLAGNDIPDLYFWVEYLINGVWTTVYKPSVPCNTFWDYKCGTEVTIRVTDERVRWECGETLPGEVIWIKTIGHGASVSHIRQDHLMQATNNVPGVITDRIGMSDASVWNGSTPAGEFKRPFGGSIYILLQFSSGLPKAGINYYKWKYCKTHNADLSVLVASPTDADFVPLTSTIFKSYTFEYTDMFGFKHFDTNSVKLGPLAVGTQSGLYQIPPINPAMAPFNVPESSPQWDQNTMSMVIDTAGLQGDGLYEFRLEIYNSAGNLRTGMPRQLFQVPHVASFSPSVFAPDAMLANLSGANADGFKMVVRIDNQPCEGGLYKIKKNGAEVTTDCCGFVNYGNAAANLEVSFKASHPNNLAEFSFSITKGTCSDPGMSGQTNASGWVIGNANGYVRDASSIYHKTFHPPALLGICNSGGKAAFAENLGLYALAIDGNTRQSQYDDYDVAAFALEP
;
A
#
# COMPACT_ATOMS: atom_id res chain seq x y z
N MET A 1 5.62 19.01 -20.03
CA MET A 1 4.14 18.99 -19.93
C MET A 1 3.66 20.34 -19.44
N ASN A 2 2.57 20.85 -20.01
CA ASN A 2 1.92 22.04 -19.48
C ASN A 2 1.06 21.63 -18.28
N GLY A 3 1.20 22.32 -17.16
CA GLY A 3 0.31 22.14 -16.01
C GLY A 3 -1.11 22.49 -16.43
N ARG A 4 -2.06 21.61 -16.15
CA ARG A 4 -3.49 21.84 -16.36
C ARG A 4 -4.16 21.94 -15.00
N PHE A 5 -4.96 22.97 -14.80
CA PHE A 5 -5.89 23.06 -13.68
C PHE A 5 -7.31 23.07 -14.21
N ASP A 6 -8.23 22.54 -13.42
CA ASP A 6 -9.65 22.53 -13.68
C ASP A 6 -10.37 23.03 -12.44
N THR A 7 -11.31 23.95 -12.59
CA THR A 7 -12.07 24.51 -11.48
C THR A 7 -13.51 24.76 -11.89
N THR A 8 -14.40 24.62 -10.95
CA THR A 8 -15.82 24.89 -11.16
C THR A 8 -16.20 26.18 -10.42
N ILE A 9 -16.75 27.14 -11.16
CA ILE A 9 -17.30 28.37 -10.59
C ILE A 9 -18.81 28.31 -10.76
N THR A 10 -19.53 28.41 -9.64
CA THR A 10 -21.00 28.41 -9.64
C THR A 10 -21.50 29.86 -9.56
N TYR A 11 -22.34 30.24 -10.48
CA TYR A 11 -23.01 31.55 -10.48
C TYR A 11 -24.50 31.40 -10.77
N LEU A 12 -25.31 32.40 -10.39
CA LEU A 12 -26.75 32.34 -10.55
C LEU A 12 -27.15 32.51 -12.02
N ALA A 13 -27.97 31.61 -12.54
CA ALA A 13 -28.49 31.67 -13.90
C ALA A 13 -29.35 32.92 -14.08
N GLY A 14 -29.09 33.67 -15.15
CA GLY A 14 -29.79 34.92 -15.48
C GLY A 14 -29.05 36.17 -15.10
N ASN A 15 -27.91 36.09 -14.44
CA ASN A 15 -27.01 37.17 -14.16
C ASN A 15 -25.89 37.23 -15.21
N ASP A 16 -25.14 38.32 -15.17
CA ASP A 16 -23.94 38.52 -15.97
C ASP A 16 -22.96 37.37 -15.87
N ILE A 17 -22.26 37.07 -16.97
CA ILE A 17 -21.20 36.01 -16.96
C ILE A 17 -20.03 36.56 -16.15
N PRO A 18 -19.41 35.74 -15.27
CA PRO A 18 -18.37 36.23 -14.36
C PRO A 18 -17.13 36.69 -15.11
N ASP A 19 -16.59 37.79 -14.65
CA ASP A 19 -15.29 38.29 -15.05
C ASP A 19 -14.21 37.61 -14.20
N LEU A 20 -13.23 36.99 -14.83
CA LEU A 20 -12.20 36.25 -14.15
C LEU A 20 -10.82 36.89 -14.28
N TYR A 21 -10.15 36.96 -13.17
CA TYR A 21 -8.75 37.39 -13.09
C TYR A 21 -7.91 36.32 -12.44
N PHE A 22 -6.81 35.96 -13.08
CA PHE A 22 -5.94 34.85 -12.64
C PHE A 22 -4.59 35.39 -12.16
N TRP A 23 -4.15 34.90 -11.00
CA TRP A 23 -2.76 35.03 -10.55
C TRP A 23 -2.26 33.65 -10.10
N VAL A 24 -0.94 33.50 -10.01
CA VAL A 24 -0.31 32.26 -9.59
C VAL A 24 0.57 32.51 -8.37
N GLU A 25 0.36 31.73 -7.34
CA GLU A 25 1.23 31.66 -6.18
C GLU A 25 1.96 30.32 -6.19
N TYR A 26 3.22 30.34 -5.79
CA TYR A 26 4.07 29.17 -5.73
C TYR A 26 4.74 29.08 -4.37
N LEU A 27 4.86 27.87 -3.80
CA LEU A 27 5.45 27.66 -2.49
C LEU A 27 6.98 27.67 -2.61
N ILE A 28 7.61 28.76 -2.21
CA ILE A 28 9.07 28.92 -2.22
C ILE A 28 9.57 28.91 -0.78
N ASN A 29 10.43 27.96 -0.43
CA ASN A 29 10.98 27.82 0.92
C ASN A 29 9.92 27.80 2.04
N GLY A 30 8.78 27.16 1.78
CA GLY A 30 7.68 27.08 2.75
C GLY A 30 6.80 28.33 2.84
N VAL A 31 7.01 29.34 2.00
CA VAL A 31 6.21 30.58 1.94
C VAL A 31 5.50 30.68 0.60
N TRP A 32 4.17 30.86 0.62
CA TRP A 32 3.40 31.17 -0.58
C TRP A 32 3.83 32.50 -1.16
N THR A 33 4.36 32.47 -2.36
CA THR A 33 4.94 33.62 -3.04
C THR A 33 4.23 33.82 -4.36
N THR A 34 3.73 35.02 -4.60
CA THR A 34 3.12 35.39 -5.88
C THR A 34 4.20 35.41 -6.97
N VAL A 35 4.07 34.56 -7.98
CA VAL A 35 5.02 34.40 -9.09
C VAL A 35 4.46 34.86 -10.43
N TYR A 36 3.16 35.09 -10.49
CA TYR A 36 2.50 35.74 -11.63
C TYR A 36 1.30 36.54 -11.10
N LYS A 37 1.33 37.84 -11.29
CA LYS A 37 0.23 38.76 -10.95
C LYS A 37 0.26 39.93 -11.89
N PRO A 38 -0.36 39.80 -13.07
CA PRO A 38 -0.42 40.92 -14.04
C PRO A 38 -1.33 42.03 -13.55
N SER A 39 -1.30 43.19 -14.22
CA SER A 39 -2.20 44.26 -13.88
C SER A 39 -3.66 43.92 -14.17
N VAL A 40 -4.54 44.12 -13.20
CA VAL A 40 -5.96 43.72 -13.27
C VAL A 40 -6.67 44.29 -14.50
N PRO A 41 -6.57 45.60 -14.83
CA PRO A 41 -7.35 46.18 -15.93
C PRO A 41 -7.07 45.57 -17.32
N CYS A 42 -5.85 45.04 -17.52
CA CYS A 42 -5.43 44.53 -18.82
C CYS A 42 -5.47 43.00 -18.92
N ASN A 43 -5.76 42.31 -17.81
CA ASN A 43 -5.65 40.85 -17.71
C ASN A 43 -6.90 40.21 -17.08
N THR A 44 -7.99 40.98 -16.98
CA THR A 44 -9.30 40.42 -16.63
C THR A 44 -9.94 39.84 -17.87
N PHE A 45 -10.41 38.63 -17.78
CA PHE A 45 -11.16 37.93 -18.81
C PHE A 45 -12.65 38.27 -18.59
N TRP A 46 -13.14 39.22 -19.35
CA TRP A 46 -14.52 39.70 -19.27
C TRP A 46 -15.47 38.64 -19.84
N ASP A 47 -16.63 38.46 -19.22
CA ASP A 47 -17.67 37.53 -19.68
C ASP A 47 -17.10 36.10 -19.95
N TYR A 48 -16.36 35.55 -19.00
CA TYR A 48 -15.63 34.28 -19.20
C TYR A 48 -16.56 33.08 -19.38
N LYS A 49 -16.65 32.57 -20.60
CA LYS A 49 -17.56 31.47 -20.96
C LYS A 49 -17.06 30.13 -20.44
N CYS A 50 -18.01 29.31 -19.95
CA CYS A 50 -17.73 27.92 -19.55
C CYS A 50 -17.10 27.13 -20.69
N GLY A 51 -16.05 26.35 -20.37
CA GLY A 51 -15.28 25.58 -21.36
C GLY A 51 -14.21 26.35 -22.12
N THR A 52 -13.99 27.64 -21.81
CA THR A 52 -12.88 28.41 -22.37
C THR A 52 -11.57 28.03 -21.67
N GLU A 53 -10.49 27.87 -22.43
CA GLU A 53 -9.15 27.61 -21.89
C GLU A 53 -8.34 28.92 -21.77
N VAL A 54 -7.66 29.08 -20.64
CA VAL A 54 -6.71 30.16 -20.40
C VAL A 54 -5.30 29.59 -20.31
N THR A 55 -4.38 30.17 -21.09
CA THR A 55 -2.95 29.87 -20.97
C THR A 55 -2.26 30.96 -20.16
N ILE A 56 -1.74 30.61 -18.99
CA ILE A 56 -0.95 31.49 -18.15
C ILE A 56 0.51 31.12 -18.30
N ARG A 57 1.34 32.08 -18.73
CA ARG A 57 2.79 31.91 -18.84
C ARG A 57 3.47 32.54 -17.62
N VAL A 58 3.99 31.70 -16.73
CA VAL A 58 4.81 32.15 -15.61
C VAL A 58 6.27 32.24 -16.06
N THR A 59 6.87 33.41 -15.90
CA THR A 59 8.27 33.68 -16.30
C THR A 59 9.21 33.86 -15.11
N ASP A 60 8.71 33.69 -13.90
CA ASP A 60 9.51 33.80 -12.68
C ASP A 60 10.50 32.63 -12.61
N GLU A 61 11.80 32.93 -12.60
CA GLU A 61 12.87 31.93 -12.59
C GLU A 61 12.89 31.04 -11.34
N ARG A 62 12.19 31.43 -10.30
CA ARG A 62 12.01 30.66 -9.06
C ARG A 62 10.98 29.56 -9.22
N VAL A 63 10.10 29.68 -10.22
CA VAL A 63 9.14 28.65 -10.61
C VAL A 63 9.80 27.75 -11.64
N ARG A 64 10.26 26.60 -11.20
CA ARG A 64 10.82 25.59 -12.11
C ARG A 64 9.76 24.59 -12.49
N TRP A 65 9.31 24.67 -13.73
CA TRP A 65 8.52 23.63 -14.36
C TRP A 65 9.48 22.59 -14.95
N GLU A 66 9.71 21.55 -14.21
CA GLU A 66 10.31 20.36 -14.80
C GLU A 66 9.20 19.31 -14.94
N CYS A 67 9.07 18.78 -16.13
CA CYS A 67 8.26 17.61 -16.43
C CYS A 67 8.90 16.38 -15.78
N GLY A 68 8.50 16.09 -14.60
CA GLY A 68 9.09 15.21 -13.64
C GLY A 68 9.20 15.99 -12.35
N GLU A 69 8.48 15.59 -11.34
CA GLU A 69 8.43 16.27 -10.04
C GLU A 69 9.85 16.41 -9.47
N THR A 70 10.57 17.46 -9.83
CA THR A 70 11.81 17.78 -9.13
C THR A 70 11.42 18.45 -7.82
N LEU A 71 11.69 17.74 -6.75
CA LEU A 71 11.60 18.31 -5.41
C LEU A 71 12.57 19.49 -5.31
N PRO A 72 12.14 20.64 -4.84
CA PRO A 72 13.04 21.77 -4.63
C PRO A 72 14.05 21.46 -3.51
N GLY A 73 15.26 21.97 -3.66
CA GLY A 73 16.28 21.85 -2.62
C GLY A 73 17.00 20.50 -2.60
N GLU A 74 17.35 20.05 -1.41
CA GLU A 74 18.12 18.84 -1.14
C GLU A 74 17.24 17.88 -0.34
N VAL A 75 16.37 17.13 -1.04
CA VAL A 75 15.35 16.28 -0.43
C VAL A 75 15.36 14.88 -1.05
N ILE A 76 15.22 13.87 -0.18
CA ILE A 76 14.86 12.51 -0.55
C ILE A 76 13.45 12.27 0.01
N TRP A 77 12.50 12.11 -0.88
CA TRP A 77 11.12 11.84 -0.51
C TRP A 77 10.83 10.34 -0.59
N ILE A 78 10.64 9.73 0.56
CA ILE A 78 10.26 8.32 0.69
C ILE A 78 8.74 8.25 0.59
N LYS A 79 8.21 7.75 -0.54
CA LYS A 79 6.79 7.84 -0.87
C LYS A 79 5.99 6.64 -0.39
N THR A 80 6.28 5.49 -0.96
CA THR A 80 5.47 4.28 -0.75
C THR A 80 6.32 3.02 -0.68
N ILE A 81 5.76 2.02 -0.05
CA ILE A 81 6.27 0.66 -0.02
C ILE A 81 5.15 -0.30 -0.43
N GLY A 82 5.50 -1.42 -1.08
CA GLY A 82 4.53 -2.36 -1.63
C GLY A 82 3.65 -1.69 -2.68
N HIS A 83 2.45 -2.18 -2.87
CA HIS A 83 1.51 -1.65 -3.87
C HIS A 83 0.89 -0.31 -3.44
N GLY A 84 1.72 0.72 -3.24
CA GLY A 84 1.27 2.09 -3.00
C GLY A 84 0.92 2.43 -1.54
N ALA A 85 1.29 1.58 -0.57
CA ALA A 85 1.14 1.93 0.84
C ALA A 85 2.05 3.10 1.20
N SER A 86 1.48 4.21 1.67
CA SER A 86 2.27 5.35 2.13
C SER A 86 3.11 4.97 3.34
N VAL A 87 4.41 5.34 3.32
CA VAL A 87 5.30 5.07 4.46
C VAL A 87 4.85 5.78 5.74
N SER A 88 4.14 6.90 5.64
CA SER A 88 3.57 7.60 6.80
C SER A 88 2.40 6.85 7.45
N HIS A 89 1.84 5.86 6.79
CA HIS A 89 0.76 5.01 7.31
C HIS A 89 1.26 3.66 7.81
N ILE A 90 2.56 3.53 8.07
CA ILE A 90 3.15 2.36 8.71
C ILE A 90 3.40 2.69 10.18
N ARG A 91 2.89 1.88 11.08
CA ARG A 91 3.09 2.08 12.52
C ARG A 91 4.55 1.88 12.91
N GLN A 92 5.17 2.88 13.50
CA GLN A 92 6.59 2.85 13.86
C GLN A 92 6.85 2.58 15.35
N ASP A 93 5.80 2.53 16.16
CA ASP A 93 5.87 2.23 17.59
C ASP A 93 4.90 1.11 17.97
N HIS A 94 5.07 0.55 19.14
CA HIS A 94 4.19 -0.48 19.66
C HIS A 94 2.81 0.07 19.92
N LEU A 95 1.80 -0.53 19.28
CA LEU A 95 0.40 -0.25 19.48
C LEU A 95 -0.33 -1.56 19.79
N MET A 96 -0.61 -1.77 21.06
CA MET A 96 -1.44 -2.90 21.47
C MET A 96 -2.91 -2.59 21.20
N GLN A 97 -3.59 -3.51 20.54
CA GLN A 97 -5.02 -3.38 20.32
C GLN A 97 -5.77 -3.75 21.61
N ALA A 98 -6.48 -2.79 22.19
CA ALA A 98 -7.05 -2.87 23.54
C ALA A 98 -8.08 -4.00 23.76
N THR A 99 -8.57 -4.63 22.69
CA THR A 99 -9.70 -5.61 22.75
C THR A 99 -9.28 -7.06 22.63
N ASN A 100 -8.01 -7.39 22.41
CA ASN A 100 -7.59 -8.73 22.01
C ASN A 100 -6.56 -9.36 22.95
N ASN A 101 -6.91 -9.62 24.20
CA ASN A 101 -6.11 -10.45 25.09
C ASN A 101 -6.42 -11.95 24.88
N VAL A 102 -6.35 -12.43 23.63
CA VAL A 102 -6.49 -13.85 23.35
C VAL A 102 -5.09 -14.46 23.31
N PRO A 103 -4.82 -15.51 24.12
CA PRO A 103 -3.53 -16.19 24.08
C PRO A 103 -3.18 -16.66 22.66
N GLY A 104 -1.96 -16.36 22.22
CA GLY A 104 -1.47 -16.73 20.88
C GLY A 104 -1.86 -15.78 19.75
N VAL A 105 -2.62 -14.71 20.02
CA VAL A 105 -2.96 -13.69 19.04
C VAL A 105 -1.99 -12.52 19.12
N ILE A 106 -1.41 -12.16 17.97
CA ILE A 106 -0.55 -10.98 17.88
C ILE A 106 -1.43 -9.74 17.88
N THR A 107 -1.37 -8.97 18.96
CA THR A 107 -2.14 -7.73 19.12
C THR A 107 -1.34 -6.49 18.79
N ASP A 108 -0.02 -6.56 18.83
CA ASP A 108 0.86 -5.45 18.50
C ASP A 108 0.86 -5.18 16.99
N ARG A 109 0.69 -3.92 16.61
CA ARG A 109 0.53 -3.45 15.23
C ARG A 109 1.77 -2.75 14.67
N ILE A 110 2.90 -2.81 15.36
CA ILE A 110 4.15 -2.23 14.85
C ILE A 110 4.53 -2.81 13.48
N GLY A 111 4.99 -1.95 12.59
CA GLY A 111 5.40 -2.30 11.24
C GLY A 111 4.27 -2.59 10.26
N MET A 112 3.02 -2.53 10.69
CA MET A 112 1.86 -2.74 9.83
C MET A 112 1.34 -1.44 9.23
N SER A 113 0.76 -1.51 8.05
CA SER A 113 0.12 -0.39 7.38
C SER A 113 -1.35 -0.28 7.77
N ASP A 114 -1.82 0.98 7.91
CA ASP A 114 -3.22 1.33 8.06
C ASP A 114 -3.87 1.69 6.71
N ALA A 115 -3.06 1.91 5.68
CA ALA A 115 -3.56 2.28 4.38
C ALA A 115 -4.38 1.15 3.76
N SER A 116 -5.58 1.48 3.29
CA SER A 116 -6.17 0.74 2.20
C SER A 116 -5.33 1.02 0.97
N VAL A 117 -4.56 0.05 0.54
CA VAL A 117 -3.61 0.13 -0.57
C VAL A 117 -4.21 0.70 -1.83
N TRP A 118 -5.52 0.69 -1.94
CA TRP A 118 -6.16 0.76 -3.22
C TRP A 118 -6.88 2.08 -3.56
N ASN A 119 -7.32 2.85 -2.60
CA ASN A 119 -8.23 3.95 -2.90
C ASN A 119 -7.97 5.27 -2.14
N GLY A 120 -6.83 5.40 -1.47
CA GLY A 120 -6.54 6.61 -0.70
C GLY A 120 -7.59 6.91 0.37
N SER A 121 -8.32 5.87 0.84
CA SER A 121 -9.28 6.04 1.91
C SER A 121 -8.59 6.50 3.18
N THR A 122 -9.28 7.32 3.94
CA THR A 122 -8.80 7.80 5.23
C THR A 122 -8.40 6.61 6.10
N PRO A 123 -7.20 6.63 6.70
CA PRO A 123 -6.77 5.59 7.61
C PRO A 123 -7.79 5.37 8.71
N ALA A 124 -8.08 4.09 9.00
CA ALA A 124 -9.04 3.73 10.03
C ALA A 124 -8.43 3.66 11.44
N GLY A 125 -7.10 3.78 11.57
CA GLY A 125 -6.37 3.61 12.82
C GLY A 125 -6.16 2.14 13.23
N GLU A 126 -6.44 1.20 12.35
CA GLU A 126 -6.42 -0.23 12.68
C GLU A 126 -5.05 -0.88 12.51
N PHE A 127 -4.21 -0.40 11.62
CA PHE A 127 -2.87 -0.93 11.31
C PHE A 127 -2.84 -2.46 11.21
N LYS A 128 -3.65 -3.03 10.33
CA LYS A 128 -3.88 -4.48 10.26
C LYS A 128 -3.13 -5.19 9.12
N ARG A 129 -2.38 -4.46 8.29
CA ARG A 129 -1.79 -4.96 7.06
C ARG A 129 -0.27 -5.09 7.18
N PRO A 130 0.27 -6.29 7.32
CA PRO A 130 1.69 -6.56 7.13
C PRO A 130 2.07 -6.46 5.65
N PHE A 131 3.32 -6.73 5.33
CA PHE A 131 3.83 -6.77 3.97
C PHE A 131 4.32 -8.18 3.66
N GLY A 132 4.16 -8.61 2.39
CA GLY A 132 4.57 -9.95 1.94
C GLY A 132 4.85 -10.00 0.45
N GLY A 133 5.30 -11.15 -0.05
CA GLY A 133 5.57 -11.36 -1.47
C GLY A 133 6.70 -10.49 -2.00
N SER A 134 6.55 -9.96 -3.22
CA SER A 134 7.51 -9.05 -3.83
C SER A 134 7.06 -7.61 -3.62
N ILE A 135 7.78 -6.87 -2.83
CA ILE A 135 7.48 -5.46 -2.52
C ILE A 135 8.55 -4.53 -3.08
N TYR A 136 8.16 -3.30 -3.44
CA TYR A 136 9.08 -2.29 -3.91
C TYR A 136 8.95 -1.00 -3.11
N ILE A 137 10.04 -0.22 -3.04
CA ILE A 137 10.08 1.07 -2.36
C ILE A 137 10.24 2.16 -3.41
N LEU A 138 9.30 3.11 -3.43
CA LEU A 138 9.34 4.26 -4.33
C LEU A 138 9.91 5.49 -3.62
N LEU A 139 10.94 6.05 -4.21
CA LEU A 139 11.54 7.32 -3.81
C LEU A 139 11.38 8.37 -4.91
N GLN A 140 11.57 9.61 -4.48
CA GLN A 140 11.80 10.73 -5.38
C GLN A 140 12.99 11.55 -4.87
N PHE A 141 13.90 11.87 -5.77
CA PHE A 141 15.12 12.59 -5.45
C PHE A 141 15.07 14.02 -5.99
N SER A 142 15.45 14.99 -5.17
CA SER A 142 15.60 16.36 -5.65
C SER A 142 16.89 16.54 -6.47
N SER A 143 16.86 17.49 -7.39
CA SER A 143 17.99 17.82 -8.25
C SER A 143 19.20 18.44 -7.53
N GLY A 144 19.00 18.91 -6.31
CA GLY A 144 20.07 19.52 -5.49
C GLY A 144 21.03 18.51 -4.85
N LEU A 145 20.63 17.25 -4.72
CA LEU A 145 21.38 16.22 -3.99
C LEU A 145 22.85 16.05 -4.45
N PRO A 146 23.18 16.00 -5.76
CA PRO A 146 24.59 15.91 -6.19
C PRO A 146 25.44 17.11 -5.75
N LYS A 147 24.87 18.31 -5.69
CA LYS A 147 25.57 19.52 -5.21
C LYS A 147 25.82 19.45 -3.70
N ALA A 148 24.94 18.78 -2.95
CA ALA A 148 25.13 18.48 -1.53
C ALA A 148 26.13 17.35 -1.29
N GLY A 149 26.69 16.77 -2.34
CA GLY A 149 27.62 15.65 -2.27
C GLY A 149 26.91 14.33 -1.96
N ILE A 150 25.66 14.17 -2.36
CA ILE A 150 24.86 12.95 -2.22
C ILE A 150 24.65 12.38 -3.62
N ASN A 151 25.36 11.31 -3.93
CA ASN A 151 25.41 10.73 -5.28
C ASN A 151 24.84 9.32 -5.34
N TYR A 152 24.93 8.58 -4.23
CA TYR A 152 24.47 7.21 -4.16
C TYR A 152 23.64 6.98 -2.91
N TYR A 153 22.84 5.93 -2.93
CA TYR A 153 22.10 5.40 -1.80
C TYR A 153 22.31 3.89 -1.66
N LYS A 154 21.99 3.34 -0.48
CA LYS A 154 21.98 1.91 -0.19
C LYS A 154 20.87 1.58 0.77
N TRP A 155 20.10 0.54 0.47
CA TRP A 155 19.17 -0.05 1.39
C TRP A 155 19.79 -1.23 2.13
N LYS A 156 19.58 -1.30 3.43
CA LYS A 156 19.93 -2.42 4.29
C LYS A 156 18.72 -2.83 5.11
N TYR A 157 18.75 -4.05 5.64
CA TYR A 157 17.73 -4.53 6.56
C TYR A 157 18.33 -5.30 7.72
N CYS A 158 17.63 -5.31 8.85
CA CYS A 158 17.90 -6.16 10.02
C CYS A 158 16.58 -6.76 10.49
N LYS A 159 16.51 -8.07 10.67
CA LYS A 159 15.38 -8.72 11.34
C LYS A 159 15.51 -8.53 12.85
N THR A 160 14.60 -7.75 13.44
CA THR A 160 14.65 -7.40 14.86
C THR A 160 13.83 -8.35 15.74
N HIS A 161 12.74 -8.92 15.19
CA HIS A 161 11.85 -9.81 15.91
C HIS A 161 11.36 -10.95 15.02
N ASN A 162 11.03 -12.08 15.64
CA ASN A 162 10.31 -13.18 15.00
C ASN A 162 8.85 -12.79 14.70
N ALA A 163 8.11 -13.69 14.03
CA ALA A 163 6.70 -13.50 13.69
C ALA A 163 5.80 -13.32 14.94
N ASP A 164 6.14 -13.96 16.05
CA ASP A 164 5.48 -13.86 17.35
C ASP A 164 5.91 -12.61 18.17
N LEU A 165 6.76 -11.76 17.59
CA LEU A 165 7.36 -10.56 18.22
C LEU A 165 8.38 -10.88 19.33
N SER A 166 8.83 -12.11 19.48
CA SER A 166 10.00 -12.40 20.32
C SER A 166 11.23 -11.71 19.75
N VAL A 167 11.96 -11.02 20.63
CA VAL A 167 13.10 -10.18 20.25
C VAL A 167 14.28 -11.02 19.79
N LEU A 168 14.83 -10.73 18.62
CA LEU A 168 16.09 -11.27 18.10
C LEU A 168 17.25 -10.28 18.34
N VAL A 169 17.03 -9.00 17.98
CA VAL A 169 18.00 -7.93 18.12
C VAL A 169 17.31 -6.72 18.73
N ALA A 170 17.54 -6.46 20.02
CA ALA A 170 16.87 -5.38 20.74
C ALA A 170 17.34 -3.98 20.30
N SER A 171 18.62 -3.84 19.96
CA SER A 171 19.23 -2.57 19.53
C SER A 171 20.19 -2.84 18.38
N PRO A 172 19.71 -2.80 17.14
CA PRO A 172 20.54 -3.11 15.97
C PRO A 172 21.72 -2.17 15.82
N THR A 173 22.91 -2.75 15.63
CA THR A 173 24.16 -2.05 15.28
C THR A 173 24.38 -2.15 13.77
N ASP A 174 25.31 -1.41 13.20
CA ASP A 174 25.58 -1.47 11.75
C ASP A 174 26.00 -2.88 11.26
N ALA A 175 26.61 -3.68 12.14
CA ALA A 175 27.00 -5.06 11.82
C ALA A 175 25.82 -6.03 11.67
N ASP A 176 24.66 -5.69 12.21
CA ASP A 176 23.44 -6.51 12.13
C ASP A 176 22.68 -6.29 10.82
N PHE A 177 23.05 -5.25 10.05
CA PHE A 177 22.35 -4.90 8.82
C PHE A 177 22.94 -5.58 7.59
N VAL A 178 22.09 -6.25 6.84
CA VAL A 178 22.40 -6.90 5.56
C VAL A 178 22.00 -5.99 4.39
N PRO A 179 22.89 -5.75 3.40
CA PRO A 179 22.54 -4.98 2.21
C PRO A 179 21.47 -5.67 1.36
N LEU A 180 20.53 -4.90 0.84
CA LEU A 180 19.66 -5.32 -0.26
C LEU A 180 20.40 -5.09 -1.58
N THR A 181 20.37 -6.09 -2.48
CA THR A 181 21.20 -6.10 -3.70
C THR A 181 20.44 -6.37 -4.99
N SER A 182 19.12 -6.22 -4.97
CA SER A 182 18.31 -6.37 -6.19
C SER A 182 18.76 -5.41 -7.30
N THR A 183 18.79 -5.88 -8.53
CA THR A 183 19.13 -5.01 -9.67
C THR A 183 17.99 -4.04 -9.95
N ILE A 184 18.29 -2.75 -9.94
CA ILE A 184 17.32 -1.69 -10.16
C ILE A 184 17.62 -0.96 -11.45
N PHE A 185 16.59 -0.81 -12.28
CA PHE A 185 16.58 0.01 -13.47
C PHE A 185 15.64 1.19 -13.30
N LYS A 186 15.94 2.29 -13.99
CA LYS A 186 15.03 3.43 -14.10
C LYS A 186 14.75 3.70 -15.56
N SER A 187 13.47 3.74 -15.91
CA SER A 187 13.00 3.99 -17.25
C SER A 187 13.01 5.48 -17.58
N TYR A 188 13.20 5.77 -18.85
CA TYR A 188 13.05 7.10 -19.42
C TYR A 188 12.38 7.01 -20.79
N THR A 189 11.63 8.04 -21.14
CA THR A 189 11.00 8.19 -22.45
C THR A 189 11.82 9.14 -23.29
N PHE A 190 11.97 8.86 -24.58
CA PHE A 190 12.70 9.68 -25.54
C PHE A 190 11.94 9.83 -26.85
N GLU A 191 12.30 10.88 -27.61
CA GLU A 191 11.72 11.17 -28.92
C GLU A 191 12.60 10.58 -30.01
N TYR A 192 12.01 9.94 -31.02
CA TYR A 192 12.69 9.58 -32.24
C TYR A 192 11.85 9.94 -33.48
N THR A 193 12.50 10.09 -34.63
CA THR A 193 11.82 10.36 -35.89
C THR A 193 11.98 9.13 -36.80
N ASP A 194 10.86 8.63 -37.31
CA ASP A 194 10.84 7.49 -38.21
C ASP A 194 11.36 7.84 -39.60
N MET A 195 11.48 6.84 -40.46
CA MET A 195 11.97 7.00 -41.84
C MET A 195 11.08 7.88 -42.75
N PHE A 196 9.84 8.14 -42.28
CA PHE A 196 8.88 9.00 -42.97
C PHE A 196 8.84 10.43 -42.42
N GLY A 197 9.65 10.74 -41.41
CA GLY A 197 9.71 12.05 -40.78
C GLY A 197 8.70 12.28 -39.66
N PHE A 198 7.98 11.27 -39.22
CA PHE A 198 7.03 11.38 -38.09
C PHE A 198 7.78 11.19 -36.77
N LYS A 199 7.39 12.04 -35.80
CA LYS A 199 7.90 11.96 -34.43
C LYS A 199 7.14 10.93 -33.62
N HIS A 200 7.87 10.10 -32.92
CA HIS A 200 7.37 9.06 -32.03
C HIS A 200 8.08 9.14 -30.69
N PHE A 201 7.47 8.52 -29.66
CA PHE A 201 8.08 8.33 -28.35
C PHE A 201 8.31 6.85 -28.11
N ASP A 202 9.43 6.53 -27.50
CA ASP A 202 9.76 5.18 -27.07
C ASP A 202 10.36 5.23 -25.66
N THR A 203 10.46 4.08 -25.01
CA THR A 203 10.92 3.95 -23.62
C THR A 203 12.14 3.06 -23.58
N ASN A 204 13.15 3.51 -22.85
CA ASN A 204 14.35 2.73 -22.54
C ASN A 204 14.65 2.81 -21.04
N SER A 205 15.68 2.12 -20.57
CA SER A 205 16.03 2.13 -19.16
C SER A 205 17.54 2.09 -18.95
N VAL A 206 17.97 2.63 -17.80
CA VAL A 206 19.36 2.56 -17.36
C VAL A 206 19.43 1.87 -16.01
N LYS A 207 20.52 1.15 -15.78
CA LYS A 207 20.79 0.47 -14.52
C LYS A 207 21.23 1.48 -13.47
N LEU A 208 20.51 1.56 -12.34
CA LEU A 208 20.92 2.37 -11.19
C LEU A 208 21.90 1.63 -10.28
N GLY A 209 21.80 0.32 -10.18
CA GLY A 209 22.66 -0.50 -9.31
C GLY A 209 22.21 -1.97 -9.25
N PRO A 210 22.88 -2.80 -8.44
CA PRO A 210 23.97 -2.43 -7.53
C PRO A 210 25.29 -2.10 -8.26
N LEU A 211 26.05 -1.16 -7.69
CA LEU A 211 27.34 -0.68 -8.17
C LEU A 211 28.41 -0.86 -7.07
N ALA A 212 29.68 -0.94 -7.49
CA ALA A 212 30.83 -0.83 -6.61
C ALA A 212 31.48 0.55 -6.83
N VAL A 213 31.67 1.33 -5.75
CA VAL A 213 32.27 2.66 -5.78
C VAL A 213 33.22 2.81 -4.59
N GLY A 214 34.48 3.08 -4.84
CA GLY A 214 35.51 3.07 -3.82
C GLY A 214 35.63 1.70 -3.17
N THR A 215 35.50 1.64 -1.86
CA THR A 215 35.50 0.40 -1.06
C THR A 215 34.10 -0.18 -0.82
N GLN A 216 33.07 0.51 -1.29
CA GLN A 216 31.68 0.12 -1.08
C GLN A 216 31.11 -0.65 -2.25
N SER A 217 30.28 -1.66 -1.94
CA SER A 217 29.47 -2.40 -2.90
C SER A 217 27.99 -2.26 -2.56
N GLY A 218 27.11 -2.58 -3.53
CA GLY A 218 25.67 -2.52 -3.35
C GLY A 218 25.14 -1.09 -3.31
N LEU A 219 25.82 -0.14 -3.94
CA LEU A 219 25.37 1.23 -4.07
C LEU A 219 24.45 1.40 -5.29
N TYR A 220 23.53 2.34 -5.20
CA TYR A 220 22.62 2.70 -6.27
C TYR A 220 22.80 4.18 -6.62
N GLN A 221 22.92 4.47 -7.92
CA GLN A 221 23.07 5.84 -8.41
C GLN A 221 21.79 6.65 -8.16
N ILE A 222 21.90 7.81 -7.55
CA ILE A 222 20.84 8.79 -7.54
C ILE A 222 20.69 9.36 -8.95
N PRO A 223 19.50 9.28 -9.58
CA PRO A 223 19.31 9.78 -10.93
C PRO A 223 19.57 11.29 -11.00
N PRO A 224 20.33 11.78 -12.00
CA PRO A 224 20.42 13.20 -12.27
C PRO A 224 19.06 13.73 -12.76
N ILE A 225 18.94 15.04 -12.89
CA ILE A 225 17.70 15.69 -13.33
C ILE A 225 17.22 15.24 -14.72
N ASN A 226 18.18 14.87 -15.57
CA ASN A 226 17.91 14.45 -16.94
C ASN A 226 18.78 13.23 -17.30
N PRO A 227 18.22 12.20 -18.00
CA PRO A 227 18.98 11.03 -18.44
C PRO A 227 20.18 11.34 -19.32
N ALA A 228 20.17 12.43 -20.09
CA ALA A 228 21.31 12.87 -20.92
C ALA A 228 22.50 13.37 -20.10
N MET A 229 22.32 13.59 -18.80
CA MET A 229 23.42 14.06 -17.93
C MET A 229 24.24 12.88 -17.40
N ALA A 230 25.49 13.19 -17.03
CA ALA A 230 26.35 12.23 -16.33
C ALA A 230 25.68 11.73 -15.04
N PRO A 231 25.84 10.44 -14.70
CA PRO A 231 26.74 9.46 -15.30
C PRO A 231 26.16 8.68 -16.50
N PHE A 232 24.87 8.84 -16.82
CA PHE A 232 24.21 8.00 -17.83
C PHE A 232 24.49 8.44 -19.25
N ASN A 233 24.49 9.75 -19.53
CA ASN A 233 24.82 10.32 -20.83
C ASN A 233 24.08 9.63 -21.98
N VAL A 234 22.78 9.36 -21.81
CA VAL A 234 21.98 8.68 -22.84
C VAL A 234 21.94 9.51 -24.10
N PRO A 235 22.13 8.89 -25.29
CA PRO A 235 22.30 9.62 -26.54
C PRO A 235 21.01 10.02 -27.22
N GLU A 236 19.87 9.51 -26.74
CA GLU A 236 18.56 9.70 -27.35
C GLU A 236 18.11 11.15 -27.26
N SER A 237 17.21 11.57 -28.17
CA SER A 237 16.71 12.93 -28.25
C SER A 237 15.66 13.19 -27.15
N SER A 238 15.79 14.35 -26.47
CA SER A 238 14.85 14.82 -25.45
C SER A 238 14.49 13.78 -24.38
N PRO A 239 15.46 13.06 -23.78
CA PRO A 239 15.15 12.01 -22.82
C PRO A 239 14.59 12.59 -21.53
N GLN A 240 13.55 11.95 -21.00
CA GLN A 240 12.87 12.35 -19.75
C GLN A 240 12.68 11.13 -18.86
N TRP A 241 12.99 11.27 -17.56
CA TRP A 241 12.74 10.22 -16.59
C TRP A 241 11.24 9.96 -16.39
N ASP A 242 10.89 8.71 -16.16
CA ASP A 242 9.61 8.37 -15.53
C ASP A 242 9.55 8.96 -14.12
N GLN A 243 8.35 9.34 -13.68
CA GLN A 243 8.16 10.19 -12.51
C GLN A 243 8.78 9.66 -11.22
N ASN A 244 8.55 8.39 -10.88
CA ASN A 244 9.04 7.82 -9.63
C ASN A 244 10.28 6.96 -9.86
N THR A 245 11.13 6.86 -8.83
CA THR A 245 12.24 5.92 -8.82
C THR A 245 11.89 4.73 -7.96
N MET A 246 11.73 3.56 -8.58
CA MET A 246 11.78 2.30 -7.85
C MET A 246 13.19 2.16 -7.29
N SER A 247 13.34 2.39 -5.99
CA SER A 247 14.67 2.43 -5.36
C SER A 247 15.16 1.07 -4.89
N MET A 248 14.23 0.17 -4.64
CA MET A 248 14.51 -1.20 -4.20
C MET A 248 13.33 -2.11 -4.51
N VAL A 249 13.63 -3.34 -4.88
CA VAL A 249 12.69 -4.47 -4.91
C VAL A 249 13.14 -5.48 -3.87
N ILE A 250 12.22 -5.92 -3.04
CA ILE A 250 12.47 -6.86 -1.95
C ILE A 250 11.61 -8.09 -2.19
N ASP A 251 12.26 -9.23 -2.41
CA ASP A 251 11.62 -10.53 -2.31
C ASP A 251 11.58 -10.92 -0.82
N THR A 252 10.41 -10.81 -0.21
CA THR A 252 10.27 -11.05 1.24
C THR A 252 10.42 -12.52 1.58
N ALA A 253 10.17 -13.45 0.65
CA ALA A 253 10.42 -14.88 0.84
C ALA A 253 11.93 -15.19 0.91
N GLY A 254 12.77 -14.37 0.27
CA GLY A 254 14.24 -14.46 0.34
C GLY A 254 14.85 -13.85 1.59
N LEU A 255 14.07 -13.21 2.45
CA LEU A 255 14.51 -12.69 3.74
C LEU A 255 14.63 -13.81 4.79
N GLN A 256 14.91 -13.45 6.02
CA GLN A 256 15.10 -14.39 7.15
C GLN A 256 13.77 -14.91 7.75
N GLY A 257 12.73 -15.12 6.92
CA GLY A 257 11.40 -15.53 7.32
C GLY A 257 10.54 -14.39 7.90
N ASP A 258 9.31 -14.70 8.29
CA ASP A 258 8.37 -13.70 8.79
C ASP A 258 8.82 -13.05 10.10
N GLY A 259 8.40 -11.81 10.33
CA GLY A 259 8.75 -11.07 11.53
C GLY A 259 8.80 -9.56 11.32
N LEU A 260 9.47 -8.91 12.25
CA LEU A 260 9.65 -7.46 12.22
C LEU A 260 11.05 -7.12 11.72
N TYR A 261 11.11 -6.23 10.74
CA TYR A 261 12.33 -5.79 10.09
C TYR A 261 12.51 -4.28 10.22
N GLU A 262 13.73 -3.84 10.54
CA GLU A 262 14.12 -2.46 10.33
C GLU A 262 14.80 -2.35 8.96
N PHE A 263 14.23 -1.57 8.04
CA PHE A 263 14.84 -1.18 6.78
C PHE A 263 15.52 0.18 6.98
N ARG A 264 16.76 0.30 6.45
CA ARG A 264 17.57 1.52 6.58
C ARG A 264 18.04 1.99 5.21
N LEU A 265 17.85 3.27 4.93
CA LEU A 265 18.40 3.97 3.76
C LEU A 265 19.60 4.80 4.18
N GLU A 266 20.74 4.49 3.62
CA GLU A 266 22.00 5.22 3.79
C GLU A 266 22.36 5.97 2.52
N ILE A 267 23.04 7.08 2.64
CA ILE A 267 23.46 7.95 1.53
C ILE A 267 24.97 8.10 1.47
N TYR A 268 25.50 8.21 0.24
CA TYR A 268 26.93 8.21 -0.01
C TYR A 268 27.31 9.29 -1.01
N ASN A 269 28.56 9.77 -0.88
CA ASN A 269 29.13 10.73 -1.83
C ASN A 269 29.67 10.06 -3.10
N SER A 270 30.21 10.86 -4.01
CA SER A 270 30.76 10.40 -5.30
C SER A 270 31.96 9.44 -5.16
N ALA A 271 32.68 9.47 -4.02
CA ALA A 271 33.77 8.56 -3.73
C ALA A 271 33.32 7.26 -3.00
N GLY A 272 32.02 7.09 -2.77
CA GLY A 272 31.49 5.93 -2.03
C GLY A 272 31.63 6.04 -0.51
N ASN A 273 31.90 7.21 0.05
CA ASN A 273 31.93 7.39 1.50
C ASN A 273 30.56 7.71 2.05
N LEU A 274 30.19 7.08 3.15
CA LEU A 274 28.97 7.35 3.88
C LEU A 274 28.86 8.83 4.26
N ARG A 275 27.72 9.43 4.00
CA ARG A 275 27.42 10.81 4.39
C ARG A 275 26.72 10.81 5.73
N THR A 276 27.31 11.47 6.72
CA THR A 276 26.81 11.60 8.09
C THR A 276 26.61 13.07 8.45
N GLY A 277 25.89 13.36 9.54
CA GLY A 277 25.62 14.72 10.00
C GLY A 277 24.71 15.52 9.07
N MET A 278 23.89 14.87 8.29
CA MET A 278 23.00 15.52 7.33
C MET A 278 21.83 16.22 8.04
N PRO A 279 21.31 17.33 7.46
CA PRO A 279 20.17 18.00 8.05
C PRO A 279 18.93 17.12 8.00
N ARG A 280 18.11 17.17 9.05
CA ARG A 280 16.86 16.43 9.20
C ARG A 280 15.91 16.61 8.00
N GLN A 281 15.91 17.79 7.40
CA GLN A 281 15.07 18.18 6.27
C GLN A 281 15.33 17.36 5.02
N LEU A 282 16.46 16.64 4.96
CA LEU A 282 16.83 15.81 3.82
C LEU A 282 15.79 14.70 3.57
N PHE A 283 15.29 14.06 4.65
CA PHE A 283 14.34 12.96 4.54
C PHE A 283 12.92 13.43 4.74
N GLN A 284 12.07 13.17 3.77
CA GLN A 284 10.66 13.52 3.80
C GLN A 284 9.78 12.33 3.50
N VAL A 285 8.57 12.34 4.03
CA VAL A 285 7.52 11.33 3.84
C VAL A 285 6.22 12.02 3.40
N PRO A 286 5.24 11.31 2.83
CA PRO A 286 3.94 11.89 2.52
C PRO A 286 3.25 12.43 3.78
N HIS A 287 2.49 13.49 3.62
CA HIS A 287 1.63 13.98 4.69
C HIS A 287 0.55 12.92 5.01
N VAL A 288 0.29 12.65 6.30
CA VAL A 288 -0.61 11.58 6.74
C VAL A 288 -2.04 11.72 6.19
N ALA A 289 -2.54 12.95 6.09
CA ALA A 289 -3.94 13.18 5.71
C ALA A 289 -4.16 13.37 4.19
N SER A 290 -3.12 13.70 3.42
CA SER A 290 -3.30 14.12 2.03
C SER A 290 -2.30 13.54 1.03
N PHE A 291 -1.33 12.74 1.48
CA PHE A 291 -0.21 12.22 0.67
C PHE A 291 0.67 13.28 0.00
N SER A 292 0.22 14.50 -0.09
CA SER A 292 0.90 15.67 -0.65
C SER A 292 0.47 16.91 0.12
N PRO A 293 1.38 17.83 0.44
CA PRO A 293 2.81 17.79 0.16
C PRO A 293 3.58 16.80 1.05
N SER A 294 4.88 16.60 0.75
CA SER A 294 5.79 15.90 1.65
C SER A 294 6.01 16.70 2.94
N VAL A 295 6.25 15.98 4.03
CA VAL A 295 6.61 16.55 5.34
C VAL A 295 7.91 15.93 5.83
N PHE A 296 8.59 16.56 6.78
CA PHE A 296 9.79 15.97 7.36
C PHE A 296 9.50 14.61 7.97
N ALA A 297 10.41 13.65 7.75
CA ALA A 297 10.29 12.34 8.38
C ALA A 297 10.28 12.51 9.92
N PRO A 298 9.38 11.82 10.63
CA PRO A 298 9.36 11.85 12.09
C PRO A 298 10.62 11.24 12.68
N ASP A 299 10.97 11.60 13.91
CA ASP A 299 12.22 11.15 14.59
C ASP A 299 12.32 9.62 14.65
N ALA A 300 11.21 8.91 14.81
CA ALA A 300 11.18 7.45 14.80
C ALA A 300 11.67 6.85 13.46
N MET A 301 11.59 7.61 12.36
CA MET A 301 12.05 7.21 11.03
C MET A 301 13.43 7.78 10.65
N LEU A 302 14.14 8.39 11.56
CA LEU A 302 15.49 8.86 11.32
C LEU A 302 16.51 7.90 11.94
N ALA A 303 17.52 7.51 11.16
CA ALA A 303 18.63 6.71 11.61
C ALA A 303 19.76 7.61 12.08
N ASN A 304 20.40 7.23 13.18
CA ASN A 304 21.56 7.90 13.76
C ASN A 304 22.76 6.97 13.64
N LEU A 305 23.58 7.17 12.61
CA LEU A 305 24.72 6.30 12.29
C LEU A 305 26.04 6.79 12.89
N SER A 306 26.13 8.07 13.24
CA SER A 306 27.37 8.71 13.70
C SER A 306 27.28 9.30 15.10
N GLY A 307 26.16 9.11 15.80
CA GLY A 307 25.89 9.80 17.06
C GLY A 307 25.31 11.21 16.89
N ALA A 308 25.19 11.71 15.66
CA ALA A 308 24.46 12.91 15.29
C ALA A 308 23.08 12.55 14.72
N ASN A 309 22.11 13.43 14.83
CA ASN A 309 20.74 13.15 14.34
C ASN A 309 20.67 13.13 12.81
N ALA A 310 19.88 12.20 12.26
CA ALA A 310 19.46 12.18 10.88
C ALA A 310 20.52 11.83 9.82
N ASP A 311 21.37 10.85 10.09
CA ASP A 311 22.37 10.35 9.14
C ASP A 311 21.78 9.41 8.08
N GLY A 312 20.56 8.96 8.23
CA GLY A 312 19.85 8.10 7.33
C GLY A 312 18.35 8.06 7.65
N PHE A 313 17.59 7.42 6.77
CA PHE A 313 16.19 7.10 7.01
C PHE A 313 16.06 5.66 7.46
N LYS A 314 15.11 5.38 8.35
CA LYS A 314 14.74 4.01 8.74
C LYS A 314 13.23 3.87 8.84
N MET A 315 12.74 2.66 8.64
CA MET A 315 11.36 2.29 8.90
C MET A 315 11.27 0.86 9.40
N VAL A 316 10.37 0.64 10.33
CA VAL A 316 10.02 -0.69 10.81
C VAL A 316 8.89 -1.23 9.96
N VAL A 317 9.03 -2.47 9.46
CA VAL A 317 8.07 -3.12 8.58
C VAL A 317 7.83 -4.55 9.05
N ARG A 318 6.56 -4.93 9.13
CA ARG A 318 6.15 -6.30 9.45
C ARG A 318 6.04 -7.10 8.17
N ILE A 319 6.79 -8.21 8.10
CA ILE A 319 6.74 -9.17 6.99
C ILE A 319 5.94 -10.40 7.43
N ASP A 320 5.01 -10.82 6.57
CA ASP A 320 4.23 -12.03 6.73
C ASP A 320 3.91 -12.63 5.36
N ASN A 321 4.39 -13.85 5.13
CA ASN A 321 4.20 -14.60 3.89
C ASN A 321 3.35 -15.87 4.10
N GLN A 322 2.66 -15.98 5.26
CA GLN A 322 1.90 -17.17 5.55
C GLN A 322 0.60 -17.22 4.73
N PRO A 323 0.23 -18.40 4.24
CA PRO A 323 -1.03 -18.58 3.54
C PRO A 323 -2.21 -18.65 4.52
N CYS A 324 -3.40 -18.36 4.00
CA CYS A 324 -4.64 -18.68 4.68
C CYS A 324 -4.91 -20.19 4.63
N GLU A 325 -5.69 -20.67 5.57
CA GLU A 325 -6.26 -22.02 5.56
C GLU A 325 -7.77 -21.94 5.79
N GLY A 326 -8.54 -22.45 4.85
CA GLY A 326 -9.98 -22.48 4.90
C GLY A 326 -10.56 -23.81 4.44
N GLY A 327 -11.85 -23.98 4.64
CA GLY A 327 -12.57 -25.14 4.12
C GLY A 327 -13.97 -25.25 4.70
N LEU A 328 -14.85 -25.77 3.90
CA LEU A 328 -16.22 -26.11 4.28
C LEU A 328 -16.29 -27.54 4.78
N TYR A 329 -17.07 -27.77 5.80
CA TYR A 329 -17.32 -29.09 6.34
C TYR A 329 -18.70 -29.60 5.95
N LYS A 330 -18.83 -30.91 5.88
CA LYS A 330 -20.12 -31.56 5.69
C LYS A 330 -21.09 -31.18 6.80
N ILE A 331 -22.34 -30.98 6.43
CA ILE A 331 -23.42 -30.70 7.39
C ILE A 331 -23.56 -31.88 8.35
N LYS A 332 -23.75 -31.56 9.62
CA LYS A 332 -24.11 -32.56 10.63
C LYS A 332 -25.58 -32.41 11.00
N LYS A 333 -26.26 -33.53 11.15
CA LYS A 333 -27.61 -33.61 11.69
C LYS A 333 -27.55 -34.27 13.07
N ASN A 334 -28.03 -33.59 14.09
CA ASN A 334 -28.00 -34.07 15.47
C ASN A 334 -26.60 -34.56 15.91
N GLY A 335 -25.54 -33.88 15.48
CA GLY A 335 -24.15 -34.15 15.83
C GLY A 335 -23.43 -35.20 14.95
N ALA A 336 -24.12 -35.86 14.03
CA ALA A 336 -23.53 -36.82 13.09
C ALA A 336 -23.44 -36.24 11.68
N GLU A 337 -22.33 -36.51 10.97
CA GLU A 337 -22.23 -36.17 9.56
C GLU A 337 -23.36 -36.81 8.75
N VAL A 338 -23.92 -36.03 7.85
CA VAL A 338 -25.03 -36.50 7.03
C VAL A 338 -24.52 -37.17 5.77
N THR A 339 -24.97 -38.35 5.50
CA THR A 339 -24.92 -38.94 4.15
C THR A 339 -26.03 -38.33 3.32
N THR A 340 -25.67 -37.58 2.28
CA THR A 340 -26.62 -37.13 1.27
C THR A 340 -27.06 -38.33 0.42
N ASP A 341 -28.28 -38.28 -0.07
CA ASP A 341 -28.74 -39.21 -1.09
C ASP A 341 -28.00 -39.02 -2.44
N CYS A 342 -28.33 -39.83 -3.45
CA CYS A 342 -27.73 -39.71 -4.78
C CYS A 342 -28.00 -38.37 -5.48
N CYS A 343 -28.92 -37.54 -4.98
CA CYS A 343 -29.27 -36.22 -5.48
C CYS A 343 -28.71 -35.07 -4.60
N GLY A 344 -27.93 -35.41 -3.58
CA GLY A 344 -27.35 -34.38 -2.67
C GLY A 344 -28.31 -33.87 -1.60
N PHE A 345 -29.44 -34.52 -1.36
CA PHE A 345 -30.39 -34.11 -0.34
C PHE A 345 -30.01 -34.66 1.06
N VAL A 346 -30.19 -33.78 2.02
CA VAL A 346 -30.15 -34.06 3.43
C VAL A 346 -31.58 -34.22 3.92
N ASN A 347 -31.98 -35.44 4.27
CA ASN A 347 -33.26 -35.67 4.92
C ASN A 347 -33.19 -35.21 6.38
N TYR A 348 -33.91 -34.16 6.75
CA TYR A 348 -33.89 -33.66 8.12
C TYR A 348 -34.91 -34.34 9.04
N GLY A 349 -35.93 -35.03 8.49
CA GLY A 349 -36.89 -35.82 9.21
C GLY A 349 -37.96 -35.04 10.00
N ASN A 350 -37.61 -34.00 10.69
CA ASN A 350 -38.57 -33.16 11.41
C ASN A 350 -38.03 -31.72 11.60
N ALA A 351 -38.95 -30.80 11.88
CA ALA A 351 -38.64 -29.38 12.03
C ALA A 351 -37.76 -29.03 13.26
N ALA A 352 -37.62 -29.95 14.21
CA ALA A 352 -36.80 -29.74 15.43
C ALA A 352 -35.40 -30.34 15.29
N ALA A 353 -35.04 -30.94 14.12
CA ALA A 353 -33.69 -31.43 13.89
C ALA A 353 -32.65 -30.33 14.03
N ASN A 354 -31.50 -30.63 14.58
CA ASN A 354 -30.35 -29.73 14.61
C ASN A 354 -29.48 -29.95 13.40
N LEU A 355 -29.36 -28.95 12.54
CA LEU A 355 -28.45 -28.95 11.41
C LEU A 355 -27.27 -28.03 11.73
N GLU A 356 -26.08 -28.59 11.84
CA GLU A 356 -24.88 -27.82 12.10
C GLU A 356 -24.14 -27.58 10.78
N VAL A 357 -23.92 -26.32 10.49
CA VAL A 357 -23.06 -25.83 9.42
C VAL A 357 -21.74 -25.40 10.04
N SER A 358 -20.64 -25.78 9.44
CA SER A 358 -19.30 -25.42 9.94
C SER A 358 -18.30 -25.18 8.82
N PHE A 359 -17.39 -24.25 9.08
CA PHE A 359 -16.28 -23.93 8.21
C PHE A 359 -15.02 -23.61 9.00
N LYS A 360 -13.85 -23.83 8.42
CA LYS A 360 -12.56 -23.38 8.96
C LYS A 360 -12.16 -22.08 8.30
N ALA A 361 -11.68 -21.13 9.09
CA ALA A 361 -10.99 -19.94 8.61
C ALA A 361 -9.85 -19.62 9.57
N SER A 362 -8.63 -19.75 9.10
CA SER A 362 -7.44 -19.56 9.92
C SER A 362 -6.28 -18.96 9.13
N HIS A 363 -5.36 -18.36 9.87
CA HIS A 363 -4.07 -17.89 9.39
C HIS A 363 -3.06 -18.04 10.53
N PRO A 364 -1.83 -18.54 10.28
CA PRO A 364 -0.84 -18.83 11.34
C PRO A 364 -0.56 -17.66 12.26
N ASN A 365 -0.49 -16.44 11.72
CA ASN A 365 -0.29 -15.21 12.46
C ASN A 365 -1.58 -14.39 12.65
N ASN A 366 -2.74 -14.97 12.35
CA ASN A 366 -4.05 -14.32 12.46
C ASN A 366 -4.17 -13.02 11.65
N LEU A 367 -3.57 -12.96 10.47
CA LEU A 367 -3.52 -11.79 9.59
C LEU A 367 -4.25 -12.03 8.26
N ALA A 368 -5.44 -12.60 8.33
CA ALA A 368 -6.33 -12.79 7.20
C ALA A 368 -7.75 -12.29 7.51
N GLU A 369 -8.49 -12.00 6.48
CA GLU A 369 -9.94 -11.75 6.54
C GLU A 369 -10.67 -12.89 5.83
N PHE A 370 -11.92 -13.14 6.25
CA PHE A 370 -12.78 -14.13 5.63
C PHE A 370 -14.22 -13.63 5.48
N SER A 371 -14.92 -14.23 4.54
CA SER A 371 -16.35 -14.08 4.35
C SER A 371 -16.98 -15.43 4.10
N PHE A 372 -18.00 -15.77 4.88
CA PHE A 372 -18.79 -16.98 4.71
C PHE A 372 -20.26 -16.61 4.53
N SER A 373 -20.94 -17.26 3.63
CA SER A 373 -22.38 -17.09 3.41
C SER A 373 -23.06 -18.39 3.01
N ILE A 374 -24.33 -18.48 3.36
CA ILE A 374 -25.27 -19.52 2.88
C ILE A 374 -26.32 -18.81 2.07
N THR A 375 -26.49 -19.21 0.81
CA THR A 375 -27.45 -18.59 -0.10
C THR A 375 -28.46 -19.60 -0.63
N LYS A 376 -29.68 -19.15 -0.87
CA LYS A 376 -30.76 -19.90 -1.49
C LYS A 376 -31.48 -19.00 -2.50
N GLY A 377 -31.14 -19.08 -3.77
CA GLY A 377 -31.63 -18.16 -4.78
C GLY A 377 -31.32 -16.71 -4.37
N THR A 378 -32.35 -15.88 -4.20
CA THR A 378 -32.21 -14.48 -3.73
C THR A 378 -32.24 -14.34 -2.21
N CYS A 379 -32.46 -15.43 -1.49
CA CYS A 379 -32.48 -15.42 -0.01
C CYS A 379 -31.13 -15.89 0.53
N SER A 380 -30.69 -15.30 1.61
CA SER A 380 -29.43 -15.66 2.27
C SER A 380 -29.56 -15.64 3.77
N ASP A 381 -28.84 -16.54 4.45
CA ASP A 381 -28.49 -16.32 5.86
C ASP A 381 -27.50 -15.16 5.90
N PRO A 382 -27.53 -14.28 6.92
CA PRO A 382 -26.57 -13.18 7.03
C PRO A 382 -25.10 -13.59 6.95
N GLY A 383 -24.81 -14.86 7.16
CA GLY A 383 -23.45 -15.40 7.08
C GLY A 383 -22.55 -14.83 8.17
N MET A 384 -21.27 -14.82 7.88
CA MET A 384 -20.25 -14.33 8.78
C MET A 384 -19.08 -13.75 8.01
N SER A 385 -18.55 -12.62 8.44
CA SER A 385 -17.30 -12.08 7.94
C SER A 385 -16.46 -11.49 9.07
N GLY A 386 -15.16 -11.45 8.90
CA GLY A 386 -14.27 -10.90 9.91
C GLY A 386 -12.80 -11.25 9.67
N GLN A 387 -11.98 -11.00 10.67
CA GLN A 387 -10.58 -11.40 10.68
C GLN A 387 -10.39 -12.73 11.39
N THR A 388 -9.40 -13.52 10.93
CA THR A 388 -9.10 -14.85 11.49
C THR A 388 -8.62 -14.80 12.94
N ASN A 389 -8.08 -13.67 13.37
CA ASN A 389 -7.49 -13.51 14.70
C ASN A 389 -8.50 -13.34 15.84
N ALA A 390 -9.78 -13.36 15.57
CA ALA A 390 -10.54 -12.52 16.43
C ALA A 390 -11.49 -13.25 17.32
N SER A 391 -11.33 -13.10 18.57
CA SER A 391 -12.43 -13.10 19.54
C SER A 391 -13.19 -11.75 19.59
N GLY A 392 -12.65 -10.66 19.10
CA GLY A 392 -13.28 -9.35 19.13
C GLY A 392 -13.63 -8.73 17.77
N TRP A 393 -12.98 -9.20 16.72
CA TRP A 393 -13.18 -8.73 15.35
C TRP A 393 -14.11 -9.62 14.54
N VAL A 394 -14.47 -10.76 15.08
CA VAL A 394 -15.46 -11.62 14.49
C VAL A 394 -16.79 -10.94 14.70
N ILE A 395 -17.22 -10.23 13.69
CA ILE A 395 -18.58 -9.72 13.57
C ILE A 395 -19.61 -10.87 13.74
N GLY A 396 -19.15 -12.07 13.88
CA GLY A 396 -19.91 -13.27 13.76
C GLY A 396 -20.59 -13.81 14.99
N ASN A 397 -20.21 -13.46 16.16
CA ASN A 397 -21.06 -13.77 17.32
C ASN A 397 -22.45 -13.13 17.17
N ALA A 398 -22.55 -12.09 16.33
CA ALA A 398 -23.84 -11.48 15.99
C ALA A 398 -24.77 -12.41 15.22
N ASN A 399 -24.24 -13.36 14.43
CA ASN A 399 -25.03 -14.27 13.59
C ASN A 399 -25.11 -15.69 14.13
N GLY A 400 -24.68 -15.90 15.38
CA GLY A 400 -24.78 -17.18 16.08
C GLY A 400 -23.73 -18.21 15.73
N TYR A 401 -22.68 -17.85 14.99
CA TYR A 401 -21.52 -18.68 14.78
C TYR A 401 -20.60 -18.64 16.00
N VAL A 402 -20.07 -19.78 16.39
CA VAL A 402 -19.13 -19.92 17.51
C VAL A 402 -17.85 -20.56 16.97
N ARG A 403 -16.70 -19.95 17.26
CA ARG A 403 -15.38 -20.47 16.89
C ARG A 403 -14.86 -21.40 17.99
N ASP A 404 -14.36 -22.57 17.60
CA ASP A 404 -13.66 -23.48 18.50
C ASP A 404 -12.13 -23.22 18.52
N ALA A 405 -11.41 -24.00 19.34
CA ALA A 405 -9.96 -23.91 19.48
C ALA A 405 -9.19 -24.30 18.20
N SER A 406 -9.81 -25.00 17.27
CA SER A 406 -9.24 -25.40 15.98
C SER A 406 -9.52 -24.40 14.86
N SER A 407 -10.04 -23.24 15.19
CA SER A 407 -10.47 -22.18 14.24
C SER A 407 -11.62 -22.60 13.33
N ILE A 408 -12.42 -23.58 13.77
CA ILE A 408 -13.65 -23.99 13.09
C ILE A 408 -14.81 -23.21 13.67
N TYR A 409 -15.61 -22.63 12.81
CA TYR A 409 -16.80 -21.88 13.12
C TYR A 409 -18.02 -22.79 12.94
N HIS A 410 -18.89 -22.81 13.92
CA HIS A 410 -20.09 -23.66 13.96
C HIS A 410 -21.33 -22.82 14.19
N LYS A 411 -22.40 -23.14 13.49
CA LYS A 411 -23.74 -22.64 13.75
C LYS A 411 -24.77 -23.72 13.58
N THR A 412 -25.63 -23.85 14.56
CA THR A 412 -26.76 -24.81 14.52
C THR A 412 -28.03 -24.09 14.09
N PHE A 413 -28.70 -24.69 13.13
CA PHE A 413 -29.98 -24.26 12.59
C PHE A 413 -31.05 -25.32 12.83
N HIS A 414 -32.28 -24.91 13.03
CA HIS A 414 -33.43 -25.76 12.77
C HIS A 414 -33.86 -25.60 11.31
N PRO A 415 -34.35 -26.67 10.63
CA PRO A 415 -34.72 -26.61 9.23
C PRO A 415 -35.61 -25.43 8.82
N PRO A 416 -36.65 -25.03 9.59
CA PRO A 416 -37.44 -23.84 9.27
C PRO A 416 -36.64 -22.54 9.25
N ALA A 417 -35.60 -22.40 10.04
CA ALA A 417 -34.77 -21.20 10.05
C ALA A 417 -33.89 -21.09 8.80
N LEU A 418 -33.31 -22.20 8.32
CA LEU A 418 -32.58 -22.25 7.04
C LEU A 418 -33.51 -22.09 5.85
N LEU A 419 -34.66 -22.75 5.86
CA LEU A 419 -35.65 -22.63 4.80
C LEU A 419 -36.21 -21.21 4.72
N GLY A 420 -36.43 -20.56 5.87
CA GLY A 420 -36.84 -19.17 5.97
C GLY A 420 -38.13 -18.86 5.22
N ILE A 421 -38.30 -17.58 4.88
CA ILE A 421 -39.46 -17.10 4.12
C ILE A 421 -39.47 -17.58 2.64
N CYS A 422 -38.32 -18.05 2.15
CA CYS A 422 -38.20 -18.64 0.80
C CYS A 422 -38.54 -20.12 0.76
N ASN A 423 -39.23 -20.62 1.78
CA ASN A 423 -39.62 -22.02 1.89
C ASN A 423 -40.62 -22.42 0.82
N SER A 424 -40.27 -23.42 0.04
CA SER A 424 -41.10 -24.02 -0.99
C SER A 424 -41.43 -25.47 -0.61
N GLY A 425 -42.38 -25.65 0.29
CA GLY A 425 -42.81 -26.99 0.70
C GLY A 425 -41.81 -27.82 1.48
N GLY A 426 -40.93 -27.19 2.25
CA GLY A 426 -39.93 -27.87 3.09
C GLY A 426 -38.69 -28.36 2.36
N LYS A 427 -38.56 -28.09 1.06
CA LYS A 427 -37.39 -28.47 0.27
C LYS A 427 -36.69 -27.23 -0.28
N ALA A 428 -35.35 -27.21 -0.20
CA ALA A 428 -34.54 -26.17 -0.83
C ALA A 428 -33.10 -26.63 -1.02
N ALA A 429 -32.45 -26.11 -2.04
CA ALA A 429 -31.03 -26.20 -2.24
C ALA A 429 -30.34 -24.90 -1.78
N PHE A 430 -29.17 -25.05 -1.22
CA PHE A 430 -28.34 -23.99 -0.66
C PHE A 430 -26.94 -24.08 -1.25
N ALA A 431 -26.30 -22.94 -1.39
CA ALA A 431 -24.88 -22.81 -1.68
C ALA A 431 -24.17 -22.19 -0.49
N GLU A 432 -23.09 -22.81 -0.05
CA GLU A 432 -22.14 -22.29 0.92
C GLU A 432 -20.98 -21.70 0.16
N ASN A 433 -20.57 -20.51 0.52
CA ASN A 433 -19.43 -19.82 -0.09
C ASN A 433 -18.52 -19.35 1.05
N LEU A 434 -17.26 -19.74 0.99
CA LEU A 434 -16.21 -19.29 1.89
C LEU A 434 -15.11 -18.66 1.06
N GLY A 435 -14.71 -17.44 1.39
CA GLY A 435 -13.55 -16.78 0.82
C GLY A 435 -12.62 -16.28 1.92
N LEU A 436 -11.33 -16.52 1.77
CA LEU A 436 -10.28 -16.02 2.64
C LEU A 436 -9.25 -15.23 1.83
N TYR A 437 -8.68 -14.20 2.44
CA TYR A 437 -7.56 -13.47 1.87
C TYR A 437 -6.63 -12.96 2.97
N ALA A 438 -5.31 -13.14 2.75
CA ALA A 438 -4.30 -12.58 3.61
C ALA A 438 -4.33 -11.05 3.55
N LEU A 439 -4.01 -10.41 4.67
CA LEU A 439 -3.98 -8.95 4.74
C LEU A 439 -2.67 -8.35 4.23
N ALA A 440 -1.69 -9.19 3.87
CA ALA A 440 -0.38 -8.75 3.43
C ALA A 440 -0.45 -7.89 2.16
N ILE A 441 0.34 -6.81 2.16
CA ILE A 441 0.51 -5.91 1.02
C ILE A 441 1.74 -6.37 0.25
N ASP A 442 1.58 -6.67 -1.03
CA ASP A 442 2.68 -6.95 -1.95
C ASP A 442 2.88 -5.80 -2.97
N GLY A 443 3.72 -6.03 -3.97
CA GLY A 443 3.96 -5.06 -5.05
C GLY A 443 2.90 -5.07 -6.16
N ASN A 444 2.06 -6.09 -6.25
CA ASN A 444 1.21 -6.33 -7.41
C ASN A 444 -0.25 -6.64 -7.10
N THR A 445 -0.55 -7.20 -5.93
CA THR A 445 -1.88 -7.77 -5.69
C THR A 445 -2.89 -6.72 -5.27
N ARG A 446 -3.99 -6.69 -5.99
CA ARG A 446 -5.20 -6.00 -5.61
C ARG A 446 -5.99 -6.90 -4.67
N GLN A 447 -6.41 -6.38 -3.54
CA GLN A 447 -7.20 -7.10 -2.53
C GLN A 447 -8.58 -7.62 -2.95
N SER A 448 -8.86 -7.70 -4.21
CA SER A 448 -10.16 -8.18 -4.71
C SER A 448 -10.19 -9.68 -4.99
N GLN A 449 -9.09 -10.38 -4.74
CA GLN A 449 -9.01 -11.82 -4.97
C GLN A 449 -8.88 -12.56 -3.65
N TYR A 450 -9.60 -13.66 -3.53
CA TYR A 450 -9.43 -14.59 -2.43
C TYR A 450 -8.13 -15.39 -2.63
N ASP A 451 -7.37 -15.59 -1.55
CA ASP A 451 -6.21 -16.47 -1.55
C ASP A 451 -6.64 -17.93 -1.40
N ASP A 452 -7.76 -18.15 -0.73
CA ASP A 452 -8.41 -19.45 -0.61
C ASP A 452 -9.93 -19.27 -0.77
N TYR A 453 -10.56 -20.16 -1.50
CA TYR A 453 -11.98 -20.09 -1.81
C TYR A 453 -12.58 -21.48 -1.90
N ASP A 454 -13.62 -21.73 -1.11
CA ASP A 454 -14.34 -23.01 -1.11
C ASP A 454 -15.82 -22.79 -1.31
N VAL A 455 -16.44 -23.66 -2.10
CA VAL A 455 -17.87 -23.65 -2.40
C VAL A 455 -18.44 -25.04 -2.23
N ALA A 456 -19.49 -25.16 -1.46
CA ALA A 456 -20.25 -26.38 -1.33
C ALA A 456 -21.74 -26.12 -1.58
N ALA A 457 -22.45 -27.16 -1.87
CA ALA A 457 -23.90 -27.11 -2.00
C ALA A 457 -24.54 -28.28 -1.25
N PHE A 458 -25.68 -28.03 -0.66
CA PHE A 458 -26.50 -29.04 -0.06
C PHE A 458 -27.99 -28.74 -0.34
N ALA A 459 -28.83 -29.76 -0.25
CA ALA A 459 -30.24 -29.58 -0.35
C ALA A 459 -30.94 -30.22 0.86
N LEU A 460 -32.01 -29.62 1.30
CA LEU A 460 -32.81 -30.14 2.41
C LEU A 460 -34.14 -30.71 1.91
N GLU A 461 -34.57 -31.82 2.51
CA GLU A 461 -35.91 -32.38 2.37
C GLU A 461 -36.43 -32.91 3.70
N PRO A 462 -37.78 -32.98 3.88
CA PRO A 462 -38.40 -33.52 5.09
C PRO A 462 -38.09 -34.96 5.37
#